data_15dd693ce750149e813aa3a6a83f9251
#
_entry.id   15dd693ce750149e813aa3a6a83f9251
#
_cell.length_a   1.000
_cell.length_b   1.000
_cell.length_c   1.000
_cell.angle_alpha   90.00
_cell.angle_beta   90.00
_cell.angle_gamma   90.00
#
_symmetry.space_group_name_H-M   'P 1'
#
loop_
_entity.id
_entity.type
_entity.pdbx_description
1 polymer ?
#
loop_
_entity_poly.entity_id
_entity_poly.type
_entity_poly.pdbx_seq_one_letter_code
_entity_poly.pdbx_strand_id
1 'polypeptide(L)'
;SSAASDVYKRQLLHRENVILSLHPHNDRGSGVSDAELGILAGADKIEGTLFGNGERTGNVDIITLAMNMFSQGVNPNLDFSNMSEICEVYERVTRMKVSPRQPYAGDLVFTAFSGSHQDAIAKGMAWREEHDCKTWTVPYLPINPEDVGRTYDSDVIRINSQSGKGGVAYVLEHNYGMVVPKAMREDLGYAVKDVSDVNHKELSADEVLEIFEKRYKKYTPVFKISEVHFKQINGIQTVVTIDENGKKCNVEDGGNGRLDAVSNALASHFGKPCDIFCYEEHSLKKGSDSSAIAYVGITGEDGKNYFGIGIDHDIIRASIDALESAMNRSLEA
;
A
#
# COMPACT_ATOMS: atom_id res chain seq x y z
N SER A 1 -7.89 36.20 -21.63
CA SER A 1 -8.16 37.59 -21.93
C SER A 1 -8.29 38.50 -20.71
N SER A 2 -8.64 37.95 -19.53
CA SER A 2 -8.85 38.74 -18.31
C SER A 2 -7.57 39.44 -17.82
N ALA A 3 -6.45 38.70 -17.69
CA ALA A 3 -5.20 39.28 -17.19
C ALA A 3 -4.68 40.44 -18.05
N ALA A 4 -4.72 40.31 -19.39
CA ALA A 4 -4.34 41.41 -20.29
C ALA A 4 -5.29 42.59 -20.20
N SER A 5 -6.60 42.34 -20.05
CA SER A 5 -7.61 43.37 -19.84
C SER A 5 -7.40 44.12 -18.52
N ASP A 6 -7.00 43.38 -17.46
CA ASP A 6 -6.76 43.97 -16.14
C ASP A 6 -5.48 44.79 -16.08
N VAL A 7 -4.41 44.36 -16.76
CA VAL A 7 -3.20 45.18 -16.93
C VAL A 7 -3.52 46.50 -17.65
N TYR A 8 -4.33 46.45 -18.69
CA TYR A 8 -4.76 47.66 -19.42
C TYR A 8 -5.61 48.60 -18.54
N LYS A 9 -6.55 48.05 -17.79
CA LYS A 9 -7.39 48.83 -16.85
C LYS A 9 -6.56 49.47 -15.75
N ARG A 10 -5.54 48.77 -15.23
CA ARG A 10 -4.63 49.34 -14.21
C ARG A 10 -3.84 50.54 -14.72
N GLN A 11 -3.48 50.58 -15.98
CA GLN A 11 -2.79 51.72 -16.58
C GLN A 11 -3.69 52.96 -16.73
N LEU A 12 -5.01 52.73 -16.80
CA LEU A 12 -5.99 53.81 -16.98
C LEU A 12 -6.61 54.34 -15.69
N LEU A 13 -6.44 53.65 -14.56
CA LEU A 13 -7.03 54.00 -13.29
C LEU A 13 -5.96 54.55 -12.32
N HIS A 14 -6.35 55.48 -11.45
CA HIS A 14 -5.57 55.81 -10.24
C HIS A 14 -5.58 54.63 -9.30
N ARG A 15 -4.60 53.76 -9.45
CA ARG A 15 -4.53 52.45 -8.83
C ARG A 15 -4.66 52.47 -7.30
N GLU A 16 -4.13 53.50 -6.67
CA GLU A 16 -4.16 53.76 -5.24
C GLU A 16 -5.59 53.95 -4.66
N ASN A 17 -6.53 54.29 -5.52
CA ASN A 17 -7.91 54.58 -5.12
C ASN A 17 -8.90 53.47 -5.52
N VAL A 18 -8.42 52.35 -6.05
CA VAL A 18 -9.27 51.28 -6.60
C VAL A 18 -8.86 49.94 -6.10
N ILE A 19 -9.83 49.17 -5.62
CA ILE A 19 -9.68 47.72 -5.32
C ILE A 19 -10.02 46.97 -6.62
N LEU A 20 -9.04 46.25 -7.15
CA LEU A 20 -9.23 45.38 -8.31
C LEU A 20 -9.59 43.96 -7.86
N SER A 21 -10.86 43.57 -8.06
CA SER A 21 -11.36 42.23 -7.77
C SER A 21 -11.48 41.44 -9.07
N LEU A 22 -10.99 40.19 -9.04
CA LEU A 22 -11.09 39.25 -10.15
C LEU A 22 -12.02 38.08 -9.78
N HIS A 23 -12.98 37.79 -10.69
CA HIS A 23 -13.96 36.72 -10.52
C HIS A 23 -13.89 35.73 -11.70
N PRO A 24 -12.93 34.80 -11.70
CA PRO A 24 -12.79 33.83 -12.79
C PRO A 24 -13.80 32.70 -12.70
N HIS A 25 -14.33 32.31 -13.88
CA HIS A 25 -15.00 31.01 -14.05
C HIS A 25 -14.03 29.96 -14.54
N ASN A 26 -14.43 28.69 -14.40
CA ASN A 26 -13.57 27.53 -14.69
C ASN A 26 -13.92 26.84 -16.03
N ASP A 27 -14.50 27.56 -16.98
CA ASP A 27 -15.02 27.01 -18.24
C ASP A 27 -13.99 26.22 -19.06
N ARG A 28 -12.71 26.53 -18.92
CA ARG A 28 -11.59 25.85 -19.60
C ARG A 28 -10.69 25.04 -18.64
N GLY A 29 -11.09 24.88 -17.39
CA GLY A 29 -10.27 24.25 -16.36
C GLY A 29 -9.07 25.10 -15.87
N SER A 30 -9.04 26.39 -16.19
CA SER A 30 -7.94 27.31 -15.88
C SER A 30 -8.26 28.33 -14.77
N GLY A 31 -9.40 28.19 -14.09
CA GLY A 31 -9.87 29.19 -13.13
C GLY A 31 -8.87 29.51 -12.02
N VAL A 32 -8.19 28.50 -11.46
CA VAL A 32 -7.16 28.69 -10.44
C VAL A 32 -5.92 29.38 -11.03
N SER A 33 -5.45 28.95 -12.19
CA SER A 33 -4.28 29.57 -12.84
C SER A 33 -4.57 31.04 -13.26
N ASP A 34 -5.78 31.30 -13.72
CA ASP A 34 -6.20 32.68 -14.06
C ASP A 34 -6.20 33.59 -12.82
N ALA A 35 -6.63 33.04 -11.66
CA ALA A 35 -6.61 33.74 -10.38
C ALA A 35 -5.16 34.01 -9.91
N GLU A 36 -4.28 32.99 -9.93
CA GLU A 36 -2.86 33.14 -9.58
C GLU A 36 -2.16 34.19 -10.43
N LEU A 37 -2.35 34.13 -11.75
CA LEU A 37 -1.80 35.13 -12.67
C LEU A 37 -2.41 36.52 -12.42
N GLY A 38 -3.69 36.60 -12.07
CA GLY A 38 -4.36 37.82 -11.68
C GLY A 38 -3.75 38.46 -10.44
N ILE A 39 -3.46 37.69 -9.40
CA ILE A 39 -2.75 38.17 -8.20
C ILE A 39 -1.35 38.67 -8.56
N LEU A 40 -0.58 37.91 -9.33
CA LEU A 40 0.75 38.32 -9.80
C LEU A 40 0.71 39.59 -10.66
N ALA A 41 -0.35 39.76 -11.43
CA ALA A 41 -0.59 41.01 -12.20
C ALA A 41 -1.07 42.15 -11.30
N GLY A 42 -1.35 41.90 -10.01
CA GLY A 42 -1.69 42.88 -8.96
C GLY A 42 -3.19 43.07 -8.78
N ALA A 43 -4.00 42.03 -8.94
CA ALA A 43 -5.33 42.04 -8.36
C ALA A 43 -5.23 42.09 -6.84
N ASP A 44 -6.13 42.84 -6.20
CA ASP A 44 -6.17 42.96 -4.74
C ASP A 44 -7.02 41.84 -4.11
N LYS A 45 -7.98 41.32 -4.87
CA LYS A 45 -8.99 40.40 -4.39
C LYS A 45 -9.34 39.38 -5.46
N ILE A 46 -9.48 38.12 -5.05
CA ILE A 46 -10.09 37.07 -5.86
C ILE A 46 -11.44 36.67 -5.27
N GLU A 47 -12.41 36.54 -6.13
CA GLU A 47 -13.74 36.02 -5.77
C GLU A 47 -13.96 34.66 -6.38
N GLY A 48 -14.29 33.68 -5.55
CA GLY A 48 -14.54 32.32 -5.94
C GLY A 48 -15.42 31.60 -4.96
N THR A 49 -15.45 30.28 -5.02
CA THR A 49 -16.31 29.45 -4.17
C THR A 49 -15.54 28.26 -3.62
N LEU A 50 -16.06 27.67 -2.56
CA LEU A 50 -15.52 26.40 -2.03
C LEU A 50 -15.70 25.32 -3.08
N PHE A 51 -14.61 24.60 -3.35
CA PHE A 51 -14.52 23.52 -4.34
C PHE A 51 -14.96 23.93 -5.76
N GLY A 52 -14.90 25.21 -6.09
CA GLY A 52 -15.26 25.71 -7.40
C GLY A 52 -16.75 25.66 -7.74
N ASN A 53 -17.64 25.52 -6.73
CA ASN A 53 -19.08 25.47 -6.97
C ASN A 53 -19.58 26.69 -7.76
N GLY A 54 -20.55 26.50 -8.65
CA GLY A 54 -21.13 27.60 -9.44
C GLY A 54 -21.81 27.11 -10.71
N GLU A 55 -22.20 28.06 -11.55
CA GLU A 55 -22.83 27.77 -12.83
C GLU A 55 -21.86 27.15 -13.83
N ARG A 56 -22.36 26.34 -14.76
CA ARG A 56 -21.63 25.65 -15.83
C ARG A 56 -20.53 24.75 -15.25
N THR A 57 -19.26 25.09 -15.43
CA THR A 57 -18.07 24.39 -14.92
C THR A 57 -17.61 24.91 -13.56
N GLY A 58 -18.34 25.87 -13.00
CA GLY A 58 -18.08 26.51 -11.73
C GLY A 58 -17.19 27.75 -11.79
N ASN A 59 -16.83 28.24 -10.61
CA ASN A 59 -15.94 29.38 -10.37
C ASN A 59 -14.52 28.89 -10.05
N VAL A 60 -13.62 29.82 -9.79
CA VAL A 60 -12.32 29.47 -9.20
C VAL A 60 -12.55 28.79 -7.84
N ASP A 61 -11.84 27.71 -7.61
CA ASP A 61 -11.81 27.04 -6.31
C ASP A 61 -10.88 27.78 -5.35
N ILE A 62 -11.48 28.43 -4.35
CA ILE A 62 -10.75 29.20 -3.34
C ILE A 62 -9.84 28.31 -2.50
N ILE A 63 -10.25 27.07 -2.21
CA ILE A 63 -9.44 26.16 -1.41
C ILE A 63 -8.14 25.82 -2.14
N THR A 64 -8.25 25.41 -3.41
CA THR A 64 -7.06 25.11 -4.22
C THR A 64 -6.17 26.33 -4.37
N LEU A 65 -6.74 27.52 -4.64
CA LEU A 65 -5.98 28.76 -4.77
C LEU A 65 -5.21 29.10 -3.48
N ALA A 66 -5.91 29.07 -2.34
CA ALA A 66 -5.32 29.41 -1.05
C ALA A 66 -4.23 28.40 -0.62
N MET A 67 -4.45 27.12 -0.85
CA MET A 67 -3.45 26.09 -0.54
C MET A 67 -2.25 26.13 -1.49
N ASN A 68 -2.44 26.55 -2.75
CA ASN A 68 -1.32 26.82 -3.65
C ASN A 68 -0.46 27.99 -3.13
N MET A 69 -1.09 29.08 -2.66
CA MET A 69 -0.38 30.19 -2.03
C MET A 69 0.39 29.72 -0.79
N PHE A 70 -0.28 28.95 0.09
CA PHE A 70 0.34 28.39 1.30
C PHE A 70 1.56 27.53 0.97
N SER A 71 1.48 26.66 -0.03
CA SER A 71 2.58 25.79 -0.45
C SER A 71 3.78 26.57 -1.00
N GLN A 72 3.58 27.82 -1.44
CA GLN A 72 4.61 28.76 -1.87
C GLN A 72 5.09 29.71 -0.75
N GLY A 73 4.64 29.46 0.49
CA GLY A 73 5.02 30.28 1.66
C GLY A 73 4.26 31.61 1.77
N VAL A 74 3.16 31.77 1.05
CA VAL A 74 2.30 32.95 1.12
C VAL A 74 1.07 32.64 1.95
N ASN A 75 0.91 33.33 3.10
CA ASN A 75 -0.27 33.16 3.92
C ASN A 75 -1.53 33.71 3.27
N PRO A 76 -2.53 32.87 2.94
CA PRO A 76 -3.78 33.33 2.32
C PRO A 76 -4.74 34.01 3.32
N ASN A 77 -4.41 34.03 4.63
CA ASN A 77 -5.27 34.47 5.72
C ASN A 77 -6.60 33.68 5.80
N LEU A 78 -6.58 32.43 5.40
CA LEU A 78 -7.67 31.47 5.49
C LEU A 78 -7.19 30.24 6.26
N ASP A 79 -8.10 29.63 7.03
CA ASP A 79 -7.79 28.46 7.82
C ASP A 79 -8.48 27.21 7.23
N PHE A 80 -7.68 26.28 6.76
CA PHE A 80 -8.10 24.98 6.24
C PHE A 80 -7.53 23.80 7.05
N SER A 81 -7.12 24.07 8.30
CA SER A 81 -6.55 23.05 9.20
C SER A 81 -7.53 21.93 9.58
N ASN A 82 -8.82 22.09 9.30
CA ASN A 82 -9.84 21.04 9.44
C ASN A 82 -10.60 20.85 8.11
N MET A 83 -9.91 20.39 7.10
CA MET A 83 -10.47 20.20 5.76
C MET A 83 -11.63 19.22 5.73
N SER A 84 -11.62 18.19 6.57
CA SER A 84 -12.69 17.19 6.64
C SER A 84 -14.02 17.82 7.04
N GLU A 85 -14.03 18.69 8.04
CA GLU A 85 -15.24 19.41 8.46
C GLU A 85 -15.77 20.34 7.36
N ILE A 86 -14.86 21.03 6.65
CA ILE A 86 -15.22 21.89 5.52
C ILE A 86 -15.90 21.07 4.42
N CYS A 87 -15.38 19.89 4.08
CA CYS A 87 -15.99 18.97 3.13
C CYS A 87 -17.38 18.52 3.59
N GLU A 88 -17.53 18.11 4.86
CA GLU A 88 -18.81 17.67 5.41
C GLU A 88 -19.87 18.80 5.37
N VAL A 89 -19.49 20.00 5.77
CA VAL A 89 -20.39 21.17 5.73
C VAL A 89 -20.80 21.47 4.29
N TYR A 90 -19.85 21.50 3.36
CA TYR A 90 -20.12 21.74 1.95
C TYR A 90 -21.08 20.70 1.37
N GLU A 91 -20.83 19.41 1.57
CA GLU A 91 -21.65 18.32 1.07
C GLU A 91 -23.06 18.35 1.65
N ARG A 92 -23.19 18.65 2.95
CA ARG A 92 -24.48 18.74 3.63
C ARG A 92 -25.33 19.90 3.10
N VAL A 93 -24.71 21.06 2.87
CA VAL A 93 -25.41 22.28 2.43
C VAL A 93 -25.77 22.22 0.96
N THR A 94 -24.81 21.83 0.11
CA THR A 94 -24.99 21.86 -1.34
C THR A 94 -25.62 20.58 -1.90
N ARG A 95 -25.60 19.47 -1.17
CA ARG A 95 -25.94 18.11 -1.63
C ARG A 95 -25.03 17.60 -2.76
N MET A 96 -23.88 18.22 -2.97
CA MET A 96 -22.86 17.82 -3.93
C MET A 96 -21.70 17.17 -3.21
N LYS A 97 -21.13 16.11 -3.80
CA LYS A 97 -19.95 15.45 -3.26
C LYS A 97 -18.66 16.16 -3.67
N VAL A 98 -17.72 16.26 -2.74
CA VAL A 98 -16.34 16.65 -3.07
C VAL A 98 -15.70 15.53 -3.88
N SER A 99 -15.01 15.88 -4.96
CA SER A 99 -14.32 14.88 -5.78
C SER A 99 -13.25 14.16 -4.96
N PRO A 100 -13.14 12.82 -5.03
CA PRO A 100 -12.06 12.09 -4.37
C PRO A 100 -10.65 12.53 -4.79
N ARG A 101 -10.53 13.20 -5.94
CA ARG A 101 -9.27 13.75 -6.47
C ARG A 101 -9.20 15.28 -6.38
N GLN A 102 -10.07 15.90 -5.59
CA GLN A 102 -10.03 17.35 -5.35
C GLN A 102 -8.68 17.72 -4.72
N PRO A 103 -7.93 18.67 -5.29
CA PRO A 103 -6.66 19.09 -4.70
C PRO A 103 -6.81 19.42 -3.21
N TYR A 104 -5.87 18.94 -2.40
CA TYR A 104 -5.77 19.12 -0.94
C TYR A 104 -6.91 18.53 -0.09
N ALA A 105 -8.09 18.31 -0.65
CA ALA A 105 -9.31 17.96 0.09
C ALA A 105 -9.84 16.55 -0.20
N GLY A 106 -9.61 16.02 -1.39
CA GLY A 106 -10.16 14.73 -1.80
C GLY A 106 -9.56 13.55 -1.04
N ASP A 107 -10.32 12.46 -0.92
CA ASP A 107 -9.90 11.27 -0.17
C ASP A 107 -8.62 10.61 -0.69
N LEU A 108 -8.31 10.79 -1.98
CA LEU A 108 -7.17 10.15 -2.64
C LEU A 108 -5.91 11.03 -2.73
N VAL A 109 -5.95 12.28 -2.24
CA VAL A 109 -4.84 13.23 -2.48
C VAL A 109 -3.56 12.91 -1.72
N PHE A 110 -3.65 12.15 -0.64
CA PHE A 110 -2.50 11.68 0.15
C PHE A 110 -2.27 10.18 0.01
N THR A 111 -2.83 9.55 -1.02
CA THR A 111 -2.72 8.11 -1.27
C THR A 111 -1.67 7.83 -2.35
N ALA A 112 -0.80 6.87 -2.13
CA ALA A 112 0.14 6.37 -3.12
C ALA A 112 -0.16 4.90 -3.44
N PHE A 113 -0.27 4.56 -4.74
CA PHE A 113 -0.55 3.19 -5.20
C PHE A 113 0.72 2.43 -5.60
N SER A 114 1.76 3.14 -6.01
CA SER A 114 3.03 2.53 -6.40
C SER A 114 3.90 2.24 -5.18
N GLY A 115 4.41 1.01 -5.06
CA GLY A 115 5.32 0.64 -3.97
C GLY A 115 6.60 1.49 -3.91
N SER A 116 7.08 2.00 -5.05
CA SER A 116 8.23 2.92 -5.08
C SER A 116 7.89 4.30 -4.48
N HIS A 117 6.66 4.79 -4.69
CA HIS A 117 6.21 6.05 -4.10
C HIS A 117 5.99 5.89 -2.59
N GLN A 118 5.39 4.76 -2.16
CA GLN A 118 5.19 4.44 -0.74
C GLN A 118 6.52 4.34 0.01
N ASP A 119 7.51 3.63 -0.56
CA ASP A 119 8.85 3.53 0.00
C ASP A 119 9.56 4.90 0.08
N ALA A 120 9.40 5.74 -0.95
CA ALA A 120 9.96 7.09 -0.94
C ALA A 120 9.32 7.98 0.13
N ILE A 121 7.98 7.90 0.31
CA ILE A 121 7.26 8.63 1.37
C ILE A 121 7.72 8.16 2.74
N ALA A 122 7.75 6.84 3.00
CA ALA A 122 8.18 6.28 4.28
C ALA A 122 9.61 6.70 4.64
N LYS A 123 10.55 6.64 3.69
CA LYS A 123 11.92 7.12 3.88
C LYS A 123 12.00 8.62 4.13
N GLY A 124 11.18 9.40 3.42
CA GLY A 124 11.11 10.85 3.60
C GLY A 124 10.57 11.24 4.98
N MET A 125 9.53 10.54 5.46
CA MET A 125 8.98 10.74 6.82
C MET A 125 10.02 10.40 7.90
N ALA A 126 10.64 9.22 7.81
CA ALA A 126 11.67 8.79 8.76
C ALA A 126 12.88 9.75 8.78
N TRP A 127 13.32 10.22 7.62
CA TRP A 127 14.42 11.17 7.51
C TRP A 127 14.08 12.52 8.16
N ARG A 128 12.86 13.00 7.99
CA ARG A 128 12.41 14.25 8.64
C ARG A 128 12.37 14.14 10.15
N GLU A 129 11.88 13.01 10.67
CA GLU A 129 11.85 12.75 12.11
C GLU A 129 13.26 12.69 12.69
N GLU A 130 14.19 11.99 12.04
CA GLU A 130 15.59 11.88 12.48
C GLU A 130 16.32 13.23 12.48
N HIS A 131 16.02 14.14 11.53
CA HIS A 131 16.72 15.40 11.32
C HIS A 131 15.98 16.63 11.85
N ASP A 132 14.84 16.47 12.54
CA ASP A 132 13.99 17.58 13.06
C ASP A 132 13.71 18.66 11.98
N CYS A 133 13.37 18.23 10.77
CA CYS A 133 13.16 19.12 9.63
C CYS A 133 11.90 19.96 9.79
N LYS A 134 12.08 21.28 9.79
CA LYS A 134 10.97 22.25 9.91
C LYS A 134 10.23 22.51 8.60
N THR A 135 10.87 22.25 7.46
CA THR A 135 10.28 22.41 6.13
C THR A 135 9.75 21.06 5.61
N TRP A 136 8.67 21.10 4.82
CA TRP A 136 8.15 19.90 4.19
C TRP A 136 9.04 19.47 3.04
N THR A 137 9.57 18.25 3.11
CA THR A 137 10.53 17.70 2.14
C THR A 137 10.22 16.24 1.77
N VAL A 138 9.04 15.74 2.15
CA VAL A 138 8.66 14.36 1.85
C VAL A 138 8.38 14.22 0.34
N PRO A 139 9.04 13.29 -0.35
CA PRO A 139 8.78 13.06 -1.77
C PRO A 139 7.32 12.68 -2.04
N TYR A 140 6.82 13.04 -3.23
CA TYR A 140 5.49 12.71 -3.72
C TYR A 140 4.31 13.46 -3.05
N LEU A 141 4.44 13.90 -1.80
CA LEU A 141 3.39 14.65 -1.10
C LEU A 141 3.66 16.17 -1.19
N PRO A 142 2.75 16.96 -1.77
CA PRO A 142 2.99 18.39 -2.01
C PRO A 142 3.00 19.24 -0.75
N ILE A 143 2.31 18.81 0.30
CA ILE A 143 2.24 19.45 1.63
C ILE A 143 2.26 18.39 2.73
N ASN A 144 2.48 18.84 3.98
CA ASN A 144 2.22 17.99 5.14
C ASN A 144 0.69 17.78 5.26
N PRO A 145 0.20 16.52 5.27
CA PRO A 145 -1.22 16.24 5.49
C PRO A 145 -1.80 16.88 6.76
N GLU A 146 -0.99 17.03 7.81
CA GLU A 146 -1.40 17.69 9.07
C GLU A 146 -1.79 19.15 8.88
N ASP A 147 -1.25 19.84 7.87
CA ASP A 147 -1.61 21.23 7.56
C ASP A 147 -3.10 21.40 7.18
N VAL A 148 -3.74 20.32 6.76
CA VAL A 148 -5.18 20.26 6.46
C VAL A 148 -5.95 19.34 7.42
N GLY A 149 -5.36 19.03 8.58
CA GLY A 149 -5.98 18.20 9.63
C GLY A 149 -6.13 16.73 9.25
N ARG A 150 -5.26 16.24 8.35
CA ARG A 150 -5.23 14.84 7.91
C ARG A 150 -3.91 14.18 8.27
N THR A 151 -3.89 12.88 8.20
CA THR A 151 -2.66 12.09 8.31
C THR A 151 -2.31 11.48 6.94
N TYR A 152 -1.07 11.13 6.74
CA TYR A 152 -0.73 10.24 5.63
C TYR A 152 -1.30 8.87 5.94
N ASP A 153 -2.35 8.51 5.21
CA ASP A 153 -3.01 7.21 5.35
C ASP A 153 -2.16 6.12 4.68
N SER A 154 -1.10 5.70 5.37
CA SER A 154 -0.42 4.45 5.02
C SER A 154 -1.37 3.24 5.07
N ASP A 155 -2.45 3.37 5.84
CA ASP A 155 -3.45 2.32 6.04
C ASP A 155 -4.48 2.22 4.90
N VAL A 156 -4.61 3.25 4.04
CA VAL A 156 -5.44 3.21 2.83
C VAL A 156 -4.59 2.85 1.61
N ILE A 157 -3.78 1.83 1.73
CA ILE A 157 -3.09 1.27 0.57
C ILE A 157 -4.11 0.46 -0.21
N ARG A 158 -4.63 1.05 -1.27
CA ARG A 158 -5.51 0.38 -2.22
C ARG A 158 -4.65 -0.28 -3.29
N ILE A 159 -4.72 -1.58 -3.37
CA ILE A 159 -4.03 -2.36 -4.39
C ILE A 159 -4.92 -2.47 -5.61
N ASN A 160 -4.39 -2.09 -6.76
CA ASN A 160 -5.04 -2.27 -8.07
C ASN A 160 -4.09 -2.98 -9.05
N SER A 161 -4.57 -3.22 -10.27
CA SER A 161 -3.81 -3.92 -11.33
C SER A 161 -2.48 -3.24 -11.71
N GLN A 162 -2.30 -1.96 -11.37
CA GLN A 162 -1.06 -1.20 -11.58
C GLN A 162 -0.12 -1.23 -10.38
N SER A 163 -0.58 -1.75 -9.24
CA SER A 163 0.24 -1.88 -8.04
C SER A 163 1.30 -2.96 -8.27
N GLY A 164 2.56 -2.57 -8.27
CA GLY A 164 3.67 -3.50 -8.46
C GLY A 164 3.83 -4.48 -7.29
N LYS A 165 4.59 -5.57 -7.51
CA LYS A 165 4.93 -6.59 -6.50
C LYS A 165 5.47 -6.04 -5.16
N GLY A 166 6.05 -4.85 -5.17
CA GLY A 166 6.49 -4.15 -3.95
C GLY A 166 5.34 -3.59 -3.12
N GLY A 167 4.27 -3.08 -3.73
CA GLY A 167 3.11 -2.54 -3.04
C GLY A 167 2.33 -3.59 -2.27
N VAL A 168 2.12 -4.77 -2.88
CA VAL A 168 1.44 -5.90 -2.24
C VAL A 168 2.22 -6.40 -1.01
N ALA A 169 3.55 -6.56 -1.13
CA ALA A 169 4.40 -6.97 -0.02
C ALA A 169 4.39 -5.94 1.12
N TYR A 170 4.42 -4.65 0.77
CA TYR A 170 4.35 -3.57 1.77
C TYR A 170 3.04 -3.59 2.55
N VAL A 171 1.88 -3.83 1.89
CA VAL A 171 0.57 -3.95 2.59
C VAL A 171 0.60 -5.05 3.64
N LEU A 172 1.12 -6.23 3.30
CA LEU A 172 1.21 -7.35 4.24
C LEU A 172 2.18 -7.09 5.39
N GLU A 173 3.31 -6.44 5.10
CA GLU A 173 4.30 -6.07 6.11
C GLU A 173 3.73 -5.02 7.07
N HIS A 174 3.16 -3.94 6.54
CA HIS A 174 2.71 -2.80 7.34
C HIS A 174 1.48 -3.14 8.19
N ASN A 175 0.46 -3.80 7.61
CA ASN A 175 -0.80 -4.03 8.30
C ASN A 175 -0.79 -5.30 9.16
N TYR A 176 0.01 -6.30 8.78
CA TYR A 176 -0.03 -7.63 9.44
C TYR A 176 1.34 -8.09 9.95
N GLY A 177 2.40 -7.30 9.76
CA GLY A 177 3.75 -7.66 10.17
C GLY A 177 4.38 -8.80 9.37
N MET A 178 3.85 -9.10 8.17
CA MET A 178 4.28 -10.21 7.32
C MET A 178 5.32 -9.76 6.30
N VAL A 179 6.61 -9.94 6.58
CA VAL A 179 7.71 -9.58 5.68
C VAL A 179 7.88 -10.66 4.62
N VAL A 180 7.24 -10.46 3.46
CA VAL A 180 7.24 -11.47 2.37
C VAL A 180 8.61 -11.55 1.71
N PRO A 181 9.23 -12.75 1.58
CA PRO A 181 10.49 -12.97 0.91
C PRO A 181 10.53 -12.41 -0.50
N LYS A 182 11.67 -11.84 -0.88
CA LYS A 182 11.84 -11.23 -2.21
C LYS A 182 11.52 -12.21 -3.36
N ALA A 183 11.90 -13.49 -3.20
CA ALA A 183 11.65 -14.54 -4.17
C ALA A 183 10.14 -14.82 -4.37
N MET A 184 9.31 -14.63 -3.32
CA MET A 184 7.86 -14.89 -3.34
C MET A 184 7.04 -13.71 -3.86
N ARG A 185 7.58 -12.49 -3.83
CA ARG A 185 6.84 -11.25 -4.17
C ARG A 185 6.28 -11.23 -5.59
N GLU A 186 6.92 -11.93 -6.52
CA GLU A 186 6.48 -11.99 -7.91
C GLU A 186 5.24 -12.87 -8.07
N ASP A 187 5.26 -14.06 -7.51
CA ASP A 187 4.13 -15.01 -7.51
C ASP A 187 2.90 -14.41 -6.81
N LEU A 188 3.13 -13.75 -5.66
CA LEU A 188 2.08 -13.03 -4.93
C LEU A 188 1.52 -11.85 -5.74
N GLY A 189 2.39 -11.08 -6.39
CA GLY A 189 1.97 -9.95 -7.22
C GLY A 189 1.04 -10.37 -8.36
N TYR A 190 1.33 -11.48 -9.04
CA TYR A 190 0.45 -12.05 -10.07
C TYR A 190 -0.88 -12.51 -9.48
N ALA A 191 -0.87 -13.23 -8.34
CA ALA A 191 -2.10 -13.70 -7.71
C ALA A 191 -3.07 -12.57 -7.34
N VAL A 192 -2.54 -11.47 -6.80
CA VAL A 192 -3.32 -10.28 -6.42
C VAL A 192 -3.82 -9.54 -7.66
N LYS A 193 -2.97 -9.40 -8.69
CA LYS A 193 -3.32 -8.78 -9.95
C LYS A 193 -4.47 -9.51 -10.65
N ASP A 194 -4.41 -10.84 -10.74
CA ASP A 194 -5.45 -11.64 -11.39
C ASP A 194 -6.82 -11.42 -10.72
N VAL A 195 -6.89 -11.35 -9.40
CA VAL A 195 -8.14 -11.06 -8.67
C VAL A 195 -8.62 -9.63 -8.90
N SER A 196 -7.71 -8.64 -8.90
CA SER A 196 -8.04 -7.24 -9.15
C SER A 196 -8.56 -7.04 -10.58
N ASP A 197 -7.93 -7.67 -11.56
CA ASP A 197 -8.32 -7.57 -12.98
C ASP A 197 -9.71 -8.22 -13.23
N VAL A 198 -9.98 -9.39 -12.64
CA VAL A 198 -11.28 -10.07 -12.76
C VAL A 198 -12.40 -9.26 -12.11
N ASN A 199 -12.15 -8.67 -10.95
CA ASN A 199 -13.17 -7.92 -10.22
C ASN A 199 -13.30 -6.46 -10.67
N HIS A 200 -12.38 -5.94 -11.48
CA HIS A 200 -12.30 -4.54 -11.90
C HIS A 200 -12.38 -3.54 -10.75
N LYS A 201 -11.80 -3.88 -9.60
CA LYS A 201 -11.81 -3.05 -8.40
C LYS A 201 -10.47 -2.98 -7.71
N GLU A 202 -10.31 -1.94 -6.91
CA GLU A 202 -9.22 -1.84 -5.94
C GLU A 202 -9.46 -2.82 -4.78
N LEU A 203 -8.38 -3.41 -4.27
CA LEU A 203 -8.42 -4.37 -3.19
C LEU A 203 -7.98 -3.71 -1.88
N SER A 204 -8.72 -3.96 -0.81
CA SER A 204 -8.36 -3.57 0.55
C SER A 204 -7.21 -4.43 1.10
N ALA A 205 -6.61 -4.01 2.21
CA ALA A 205 -5.58 -4.78 2.90
C ALA A 205 -6.09 -6.19 3.32
N ASP A 206 -7.32 -6.27 3.82
CA ASP A 206 -7.96 -7.54 4.22
C ASP A 206 -8.17 -8.47 3.01
N GLU A 207 -8.59 -7.94 1.86
CA GLU A 207 -8.73 -8.72 0.63
C GLU A 207 -7.37 -9.24 0.13
N VAL A 208 -6.32 -8.44 0.25
CA VAL A 208 -4.94 -8.88 -0.07
C VAL A 208 -4.49 -10.00 0.87
N LEU A 209 -4.78 -9.89 2.16
CA LEU A 209 -4.49 -10.95 3.14
C LEU A 209 -5.27 -12.22 2.82
N GLU A 210 -6.55 -12.12 2.47
CA GLU A 210 -7.37 -13.28 2.09
C GLU A 210 -6.80 -14.00 0.85
N ILE A 211 -6.38 -13.25 -0.17
CA ILE A 211 -5.74 -13.80 -1.37
C ILE A 211 -4.43 -14.51 -0.99
N PHE A 212 -3.61 -13.89 -0.14
CA PHE A 212 -2.36 -14.43 0.34
C PHE A 212 -2.60 -15.75 1.12
N GLU A 213 -3.51 -15.75 2.09
CA GLU A 213 -3.83 -16.97 2.85
C GLU A 213 -4.44 -18.07 1.97
N LYS A 214 -5.37 -17.72 1.10
CA LYS A 214 -6.00 -18.68 0.19
C LYS A 214 -4.98 -19.32 -0.73
N ARG A 215 -4.00 -18.56 -1.20
CA ARG A 215 -2.98 -19.08 -2.10
C ARG A 215 -1.96 -19.97 -1.39
N TYR A 216 -1.52 -19.59 -0.19
CA TYR A 216 -0.34 -20.22 0.44
C TYR A 216 -0.64 -21.01 1.72
N LYS A 217 -1.84 -20.92 2.27
CA LYS A 217 -2.22 -21.60 3.53
C LYS A 217 -3.51 -22.40 3.44
N LYS A 218 -4.52 -21.87 2.75
CA LYS A 218 -5.85 -22.51 2.63
C LYS A 218 -5.95 -23.30 1.32
N TYR A 219 -5.42 -24.51 1.30
CA TYR A 219 -5.46 -25.44 0.17
C TYR A 219 -6.13 -26.75 0.60
N THR A 220 -6.57 -27.56 -0.35
CA THR A 220 -7.03 -28.92 -0.08
C THR A 220 -5.79 -29.82 0.00
N PRO A 221 -5.41 -30.33 1.15
CA PRO A 221 -4.14 -31.04 1.26
C PRO A 221 -4.23 -32.44 0.64
N VAL A 222 -3.23 -32.80 -0.16
CA VAL A 222 -2.99 -34.17 -0.63
C VAL A 222 -2.52 -35.02 0.54
N PHE A 223 -1.71 -34.42 1.42
CA PHE A 223 -1.22 -35.02 2.65
C PHE A 223 -1.08 -33.98 3.77
N LYS A 224 -0.97 -34.46 5.01
CA LYS A 224 -0.65 -33.66 6.20
C LYS A 224 0.47 -34.27 6.98
N ILE A 225 1.33 -33.45 7.56
CA ILE A 225 2.33 -33.89 8.55
C ILE A 225 1.72 -33.81 9.94
N SER A 226 1.38 -34.96 10.52
CA SER A 226 0.76 -35.04 11.84
C SER A 226 1.76 -34.94 12.98
N GLU A 227 2.93 -35.61 12.87
CA GLU A 227 3.99 -35.62 13.89
C GLU A 227 5.37 -35.63 13.24
N VAL A 228 6.34 -35.01 13.91
CA VAL A 228 7.75 -35.04 13.51
C VAL A 228 8.62 -35.23 14.73
N HIS A 229 9.49 -36.22 14.70
CA HIS A 229 10.47 -36.48 15.73
C HIS A 229 11.88 -36.33 15.21
N PHE A 230 12.73 -35.61 15.93
CA PHE A 230 14.11 -35.38 15.59
C PHE A 230 15.07 -36.06 16.55
N LYS A 231 16.15 -36.68 16.00
CA LYS A 231 17.28 -37.20 16.77
C LYS A 231 18.58 -36.64 16.20
N GLN A 232 19.48 -36.21 17.03
CA GLN A 232 20.79 -35.69 16.62
C GLN A 232 21.82 -36.87 16.71
N ILE A 233 22.13 -37.42 15.56
CA ILE A 233 23.10 -38.53 15.40
C ILE A 233 23.86 -38.25 14.10
N ASN A 234 25.09 -37.71 14.19
CA ASN A 234 25.88 -37.36 13.00
C ASN A 234 25.11 -36.58 11.91
N GLY A 235 24.42 -35.49 12.32
CA GLY A 235 23.41 -34.76 11.55
C GLY A 235 22.07 -34.84 12.24
N ILE A 236 21.00 -34.46 11.55
CA ILE A 236 19.62 -34.56 12.04
C ILE A 236 18.96 -35.77 11.36
N GLN A 237 18.53 -36.72 12.14
CA GLN A 237 17.63 -37.79 11.70
C GLN A 237 16.21 -37.42 12.08
N THR A 238 15.23 -37.66 11.20
CA THR A 238 13.83 -37.39 11.45
C THR A 238 12.95 -38.60 11.18
N VAL A 239 11.85 -38.68 11.92
CA VAL A 239 10.71 -39.55 11.62
C VAL A 239 9.52 -38.64 11.40
N VAL A 240 9.00 -38.61 10.18
CA VAL A 240 7.84 -37.82 9.79
C VAL A 240 6.63 -38.72 9.66
N THR A 241 5.57 -38.43 10.40
CA THR A 241 4.28 -39.11 10.26
C THR A 241 3.41 -38.38 9.26
N ILE A 242 3.25 -38.95 8.08
CA ILE A 242 2.46 -38.44 6.98
C ILE A 242 1.07 -39.05 7.01
N ASP A 243 0.03 -38.22 6.92
CA ASP A 243 -1.37 -38.61 6.82
C ASP A 243 -1.91 -38.33 5.42
N GLU A 244 -2.20 -39.35 4.64
CA GLU A 244 -2.83 -39.27 3.33
C GLU A 244 -4.27 -39.84 3.42
N ASN A 245 -5.25 -38.93 3.44
CA ASN A 245 -6.67 -39.33 3.50
C ASN A 245 -7.02 -40.29 4.67
N GLY A 246 -6.42 -40.05 5.86
CA GLY A 246 -6.63 -40.87 7.06
C GLY A 246 -5.74 -42.10 7.16
N LYS A 247 -4.85 -42.33 6.18
CA LYS A 247 -3.80 -43.36 6.27
C LYS A 247 -2.50 -42.77 6.72
N LYS A 248 -2.03 -43.13 7.90
CA LYS A 248 -0.78 -42.65 8.46
C LYS A 248 0.36 -43.58 8.12
N CYS A 249 1.48 -43.04 7.69
CA CYS A 249 2.74 -43.73 7.49
C CYS A 249 3.88 -42.98 8.14
N ASN A 250 4.92 -43.68 8.60
CA ASN A 250 6.13 -43.08 9.12
C ASN A 250 7.24 -43.16 8.08
N VAL A 251 7.88 -42.06 7.83
CA VAL A 251 9.01 -41.95 6.89
C VAL A 251 10.23 -41.50 7.68
N GLU A 252 11.33 -42.24 7.55
CA GLU A 252 12.59 -41.90 8.19
C GLU A 252 13.58 -41.39 7.15
N ASP A 253 14.22 -40.27 7.44
CA ASP A 253 15.30 -39.73 6.60
C ASP A 253 16.22 -38.84 7.46
N GLY A 254 17.29 -38.37 6.87
CA GLY A 254 18.28 -37.51 7.52
C GLY A 254 18.61 -36.25 6.70
N GLY A 255 19.21 -35.29 7.39
CA GLY A 255 19.65 -34.04 6.73
C GLY A 255 20.67 -33.28 7.57
N ASN A 256 21.15 -32.16 6.99
CA ASN A 256 22.07 -31.26 7.68
C ASN A 256 21.40 -30.39 8.75
N GLY A 257 20.07 -30.17 8.60
CA GLY A 257 19.23 -29.43 9.50
C GLY A 257 17.85 -30.06 9.64
N ARG A 258 17.02 -29.55 10.55
CA ARG A 258 15.67 -30.10 10.81
C ARG A 258 14.75 -30.02 9.59
N LEU A 259 14.70 -28.86 8.95
CA LEU A 259 13.84 -28.65 7.78
C LEU A 259 14.36 -29.46 6.56
N ASP A 260 15.66 -29.53 6.38
CA ASP A 260 16.34 -30.33 5.35
C ASP A 260 16.03 -31.84 5.51
N ALA A 261 16.06 -32.36 6.76
CA ALA A 261 15.70 -33.75 7.05
C ALA A 261 14.23 -34.04 6.71
N VAL A 262 13.30 -33.12 7.02
CA VAL A 262 11.87 -33.27 6.67
C VAL A 262 11.68 -33.19 5.16
N SER A 263 12.37 -32.30 4.46
CA SER A 263 12.36 -32.16 3.00
C SER A 263 12.80 -33.46 2.32
N ASN A 264 13.90 -34.08 2.80
CA ASN A 264 14.39 -35.35 2.30
C ASN A 264 13.40 -36.49 2.53
N ALA A 265 12.76 -36.53 3.71
CA ALA A 265 11.72 -37.53 4.02
C ALA A 265 10.51 -37.39 3.08
N LEU A 266 10.05 -36.16 2.79
CA LEU A 266 8.96 -35.92 1.84
C LEU A 266 9.39 -36.32 0.40
N ALA A 267 10.59 -35.95 -0.01
CA ALA A 267 11.13 -36.33 -1.32
C ALA A 267 11.21 -37.84 -1.50
N SER A 268 11.70 -38.57 -0.47
CA SER A 268 11.76 -40.02 -0.47
C SER A 268 10.38 -40.68 -0.53
N HIS A 269 9.40 -40.11 0.20
CA HIS A 269 8.05 -40.69 0.27
C HIS A 269 7.28 -40.50 -1.06
N PHE A 270 7.29 -39.31 -1.63
CA PHE A 270 6.54 -38.98 -2.86
C PHE A 270 7.31 -39.31 -4.15
N GLY A 271 8.61 -39.62 -4.05
CA GLY A 271 9.46 -39.84 -5.22
C GLY A 271 9.63 -38.60 -6.10
N LYS A 272 9.48 -37.41 -5.51
CA LYS A 272 9.53 -36.10 -6.17
C LYS A 272 10.51 -35.18 -5.47
N PRO A 273 11.22 -34.30 -6.20
CA PRO A 273 12.15 -33.37 -5.58
C PRO A 273 11.41 -32.40 -4.64
N CYS A 274 12.06 -32.11 -3.49
CA CYS A 274 11.62 -31.15 -2.52
C CYS A 274 12.79 -30.22 -2.14
N ASP A 275 13.45 -29.67 -3.17
CA ASP A 275 14.64 -28.83 -3.00
C ASP A 275 14.26 -27.44 -2.55
N ILE A 276 14.64 -27.07 -1.32
CA ILE A 276 14.36 -25.77 -0.73
C ILE A 276 15.34 -24.75 -1.29
N PHE A 277 14.84 -23.79 -2.09
CA PHE A 277 15.64 -22.67 -2.61
C PHE A 277 15.40 -21.34 -1.84
N CYS A 278 14.30 -21.25 -1.08
CA CYS A 278 13.95 -20.07 -0.28
C CYS A 278 13.44 -20.51 1.08
N TYR A 279 14.02 -19.96 2.15
CA TYR A 279 13.55 -20.13 3.51
C TYR A 279 13.82 -18.85 4.30
N GLU A 280 12.75 -18.26 4.83
CA GLU A 280 12.79 -17.09 5.72
C GLU A 280 11.75 -17.29 6.83
N GLU A 281 12.04 -16.76 8.02
CA GLU A 281 11.15 -16.81 9.17
C GLU A 281 11.29 -15.56 10.04
N HIS A 282 10.21 -15.13 10.65
CA HIS A 282 10.23 -14.06 11.64
C HIS A 282 9.02 -14.08 12.55
N SER A 283 9.09 -13.30 13.64
CA SER A 283 8.01 -13.12 14.59
C SER A 283 7.01 -12.07 14.06
N LEU A 284 5.70 -12.36 14.12
CA LEU A 284 4.64 -11.44 13.68
C LEU A 284 4.45 -10.25 14.62
N LYS A 285 4.79 -10.40 15.91
CA LYS A 285 4.68 -9.35 16.93
C LYS A 285 5.91 -9.36 17.83
N LYS A 286 6.18 -8.24 18.49
CA LYS A 286 7.21 -8.16 19.54
C LYS A 286 6.65 -8.75 20.83
N GLY A 287 7.39 -9.65 21.45
CA GLY A 287 7.03 -10.27 22.75
C GLY A 287 7.08 -11.79 22.75
N SER A 288 7.05 -12.40 23.94
CA SER A 288 7.16 -13.85 24.14
C SER A 288 5.90 -14.65 23.74
N ASP A 289 4.76 -13.96 23.54
CA ASP A 289 3.48 -14.55 23.13
C ASP A 289 3.19 -14.31 21.64
N SER A 290 4.25 -14.13 20.85
CA SER A 290 4.14 -13.89 19.41
C SER A 290 4.14 -15.19 18.63
N SER A 291 3.28 -15.30 17.61
CA SER A 291 3.40 -16.34 16.60
C SER A 291 4.55 -16.03 15.64
N ALA A 292 5.23 -17.06 15.18
CA ALA A 292 6.18 -17.00 14.09
C ALA A 292 5.47 -17.27 12.76
N ILE A 293 5.93 -16.63 11.70
CA ILE A 293 5.60 -16.98 10.33
C ILE A 293 6.86 -17.50 9.64
N ALA A 294 6.71 -18.59 8.91
CA ALA A 294 7.76 -19.15 8.06
C ALA A 294 7.29 -19.18 6.61
N TYR A 295 8.24 -18.97 5.70
CA TYR A 295 8.06 -19.01 4.27
C TYR A 295 9.02 -20.04 3.69
N VAL A 296 8.52 -20.96 2.89
CA VAL A 296 9.32 -21.96 2.21
C VAL A 296 9.03 -21.92 0.72
N GLY A 297 10.07 -21.91 -0.11
CA GLY A 297 9.99 -22.07 -1.54
C GLY A 297 10.73 -23.33 -1.97
N ILE A 298 10.08 -24.21 -2.72
CA ILE A 298 10.67 -25.41 -3.31
C ILE A 298 10.59 -25.37 -4.83
N THR A 299 11.50 -26.08 -5.50
CA THR A 299 11.44 -26.32 -6.94
C THR A 299 10.78 -27.67 -7.19
N GLY A 300 9.68 -27.68 -7.94
CA GLY A 300 8.95 -28.91 -8.27
C GLY A 300 9.60 -29.70 -9.42
N GLU A 301 9.05 -30.90 -9.71
CA GLU A 301 9.52 -31.77 -10.79
C GLU A 301 9.40 -31.10 -12.19
N ASP A 302 8.41 -30.22 -12.35
CA ASP A 302 8.21 -29.42 -13.57
C ASP A 302 9.15 -28.22 -13.73
N GLY A 303 10.08 -28.04 -12.78
CA GLY A 303 11.03 -26.94 -12.73
C GLY A 303 10.43 -25.61 -12.30
N LYS A 304 9.15 -25.57 -11.87
CA LYS A 304 8.52 -24.35 -11.33
C LYS A 304 8.73 -24.22 -9.82
N ASN A 305 8.59 -23.00 -9.38
CA ASN A 305 8.72 -22.64 -7.96
C ASN A 305 7.35 -22.68 -7.26
N TYR A 306 7.30 -23.37 -6.14
CA TYR A 306 6.12 -23.47 -5.30
C TYR A 306 6.43 -22.91 -3.91
N PHE A 307 5.57 -22.03 -3.44
CA PHE A 307 5.74 -21.39 -2.13
C PHE A 307 4.65 -21.83 -1.17
N GLY A 308 5.01 -21.96 0.10
CA GLY A 308 4.10 -22.20 1.20
C GLY A 308 4.42 -21.33 2.40
N ILE A 309 3.43 -21.14 3.27
CA ILE A 309 3.57 -20.42 4.54
C ILE A 309 3.05 -21.28 5.68
N GLY A 310 3.67 -21.11 6.85
CA GLY A 310 3.19 -21.66 8.11
C GLY A 310 3.20 -20.61 9.20
N ILE A 311 2.21 -20.64 10.07
CA ILE A 311 2.10 -19.70 11.20
C ILE A 311 1.81 -20.54 12.45
N ASP A 312 2.72 -20.51 13.41
CA ASP A 312 2.58 -21.21 14.69
C ASP A 312 3.34 -20.46 15.80
N HIS A 313 3.07 -20.77 17.07
CA HIS A 313 3.87 -20.29 18.20
C HIS A 313 5.26 -20.95 18.23
N ASP A 314 5.37 -22.19 17.75
CA ASP A 314 6.65 -22.88 17.55
C ASP A 314 7.17 -22.63 16.13
N ILE A 315 8.32 -21.98 16.05
CA ILE A 315 8.98 -21.62 14.78
C ILE A 315 9.31 -22.87 13.92
N ILE A 316 9.61 -23.99 14.57
CA ILE A 316 9.88 -25.26 13.86
C ILE A 316 8.59 -25.80 13.26
N ARG A 317 7.48 -25.73 14.00
CA ARG A 317 6.18 -26.12 13.49
C ARG A 317 5.74 -25.21 12.33
N ALA A 318 5.88 -23.90 12.47
CA ALA A 318 5.62 -22.95 11.38
C ALA A 318 6.42 -23.29 10.12
N SER A 319 7.71 -23.66 10.27
CA SER A 319 8.58 -24.01 9.14
C SER A 319 8.15 -25.33 8.47
N ILE A 320 7.74 -26.32 9.25
CA ILE A 320 7.21 -27.59 8.75
C ILE A 320 5.89 -27.39 8.02
N ASP A 321 4.97 -26.59 8.56
CA ASP A 321 3.69 -26.26 7.93
C ASP A 321 3.90 -25.49 6.62
N ALA A 322 4.90 -24.62 6.55
CA ALA A 322 5.27 -23.92 5.32
C ALA A 322 5.79 -24.90 4.26
N LEU A 323 6.63 -25.85 4.64
CA LEU A 323 7.15 -26.89 3.73
C LEU A 323 6.02 -27.84 3.27
N GLU A 324 5.15 -28.27 4.19
CA GLU A 324 3.95 -29.05 3.87
C GLU A 324 3.08 -28.34 2.82
N SER A 325 2.82 -27.05 3.02
CA SER A 325 2.05 -26.23 2.09
C SER A 325 2.72 -26.16 0.71
N ALA A 326 4.01 -25.87 0.66
CA ALA A 326 4.76 -25.79 -0.60
C ALA A 326 4.74 -27.13 -1.36
N MET A 327 4.97 -28.24 -0.66
CA MET A 327 4.98 -29.58 -1.25
C MET A 327 3.58 -30.01 -1.75
N ASN A 328 2.52 -29.77 -0.98
CA ASN A 328 1.14 -30.04 -1.42
C ASN A 328 0.83 -29.33 -2.73
N ARG A 329 1.20 -28.06 -2.84
CA ARG A 329 1.01 -27.27 -4.08
C ARG A 329 1.80 -27.82 -5.27
N SER A 330 3.00 -28.35 -5.02
CA SER A 330 3.80 -29.01 -6.06
C SER A 330 3.20 -30.35 -6.51
N LEU A 331 2.45 -31.04 -5.63
CA LEU A 331 1.81 -32.30 -5.94
C LEU A 331 0.48 -32.13 -6.69
N GLU A 332 -0.21 -30.98 -6.51
CA GLU A 332 -1.47 -30.63 -7.19
C GLU A 332 -1.26 -30.13 -8.62
N ALA A 333 -0.06 -29.67 -8.99
CA ALA A 333 0.28 -29.08 -10.28
C ALA A 333 0.62 -30.15 -11.33
#